data_a08e245f56d49defc21afe6a3ef676bf
#
_entry.id   a08e245f56d49defc21afe6a3ef676bf
#
_cell.length_a   1.000
_cell.length_b   1.000
_cell.length_c   1.000
_cell.angle_alpha   90.00
_cell.angle_beta   90.00
_cell.angle_gamma   90.00
#
_symmetry.space_group_name_H-M   'P 1'
#
loop_
_entity.id
_entity.type
_entity.pdbx_description
1 polymer ?
#
loop_
_entity_poly.entity_id
_entity_poly.type
_entity_poly.pdbx_seq_one_letter_code
_entity_poly.pdbx_strand_id
1 'polypeptide(L)'
;CSVRAIAQCSRFAVLRTTLMRLITQMASSAPSALHPILLCDFYSKLFIMYIFNNFINTLRRYKASSLLNVIGMAVAFGAFYVIMTQVSRDFGYNQRLKDADRTFIIALPSNYSPGKYNTWICRPLGEALVNGSSSVECGGMFQAWHGEPEICWTRHGDTVRKMRLTTMEYSAGGIRTMNFEAAEGSLEELSRPATLAVSETFAKKNGVTVGDRISWSDPEGEKNAMEVVAIFRDFQKNSDLGYVEGVYDAGNSHMDSTTEWSFQYVVKLRDASQRSEFETEAMPVMREFLSRLYRIDDSAGEEDKAEFEEMLDRMSVKLVSLKEMYFTKVLDGKPGESGNLTTDITMLAVAVLIILIALINFINFFFALVPARLRSVNTYKIFGVSRSSLVLNFIGESVGLVLLSLALAALLVYAFAASPLSDILSSNVGIRDNAAVMALTVSVALVAAVGGSIYPALYITSFQPALVLKGSFGGSAAGRRLRNVLIGFQFAISIALIVC
;
A
#
# COMPACT_ATOMS: atom_id res chain seq x y z
N CYS A 1 3.20 -47.46 -20.64
CA CYS A 1 2.40 -46.23 -20.40
C CYS A 1 0.92 -46.36 -20.75
N SER A 2 0.56 -47.23 -21.69
CA SER A 2 -0.83 -47.42 -22.15
C SER A 2 -1.72 -48.17 -21.12
N VAL A 3 -1.16 -49.10 -20.37
CA VAL A 3 -1.91 -49.94 -19.42
C VAL A 3 -2.44 -49.16 -18.23
N ARG A 4 -1.67 -48.17 -17.71
CA ARG A 4 -2.11 -47.30 -16.59
C ARG A 4 -3.21 -46.32 -17.00
N ALA A 5 -3.16 -45.78 -18.24
CA ALA A 5 -4.21 -44.90 -18.76
C ALA A 5 -5.51 -45.68 -19.01
N ILE A 6 -5.41 -46.92 -19.54
CA ILE A 6 -6.55 -47.83 -19.74
C ILE A 6 -7.13 -48.23 -18.36
N ALA A 7 -6.29 -48.55 -17.39
CA ALA A 7 -6.73 -48.88 -16.03
C ALA A 7 -7.40 -47.68 -15.31
N GLN A 8 -6.93 -46.45 -15.54
CA GLN A 8 -7.59 -45.25 -15.02
C GLN A 8 -8.93 -44.98 -15.74
N CYS A 9 -8.99 -45.13 -17.06
CA CYS A 9 -10.24 -45.00 -17.82
C CYS A 9 -11.25 -46.10 -17.48
N SER A 10 -10.79 -47.36 -17.31
CA SER A 10 -11.68 -48.45 -16.89
C SER A 10 -12.23 -48.26 -15.48
N ARG A 11 -11.39 -47.78 -14.55
CA ARG A 11 -11.86 -47.39 -13.21
C ARG A 11 -12.86 -46.24 -13.27
N PHE A 12 -12.65 -45.24 -14.16
CA PHE A 12 -13.59 -44.13 -14.31
C PHE A 12 -14.92 -44.57 -14.95
N ALA A 13 -14.87 -45.42 -15.96
CA ALA A 13 -16.08 -46.01 -16.59
C ALA A 13 -16.84 -46.93 -15.64
N VAL A 14 -16.13 -47.76 -14.88
CA VAL A 14 -16.72 -48.62 -13.83
C VAL A 14 -17.25 -47.78 -12.69
N LEU A 15 -16.52 -46.77 -12.21
CA LEU A 15 -17.02 -45.83 -11.18
C LEU A 15 -18.27 -45.08 -11.67
N ARG A 16 -18.28 -44.62 -12.93
CA ARG A 16 -19.44 -43.93 -13.53
C ARG A 16 -20.67 -44.87 -13.63
N THR A 17 -20.48 -46.09 -14.05
CA THR A 17 -21.59 -47.07 -14.17
C THR A 17 -22.07 -47.54 -12.80
N THR A 18 -21.18 -47.81 -11.87
CA THR A 18 -21.54 -48.18 -10.50
C THR A 18 -22.18 -47.02 -9.74
N LEU A 19 -21.67 -45.80 -9.93
CA LEU A 19 -22.23 -44.59 -9.36
C LEU A 19 -23.58 -44.22 -9.97
N MET A 20 -23.75 -44.37 -11.30
CA MET A 20 -25.05 -44.19 -11.96
C MET A 20 -26.10 -45.19 -11.45
N ARG A 21 -25.73 -46.44 -11.18
CA ARG A 21 -26.61 -47.40 -10.53
C ARG A 21 -26.97 -47.03 -9.09
N LEU A 22 -25.99 -46.61 -8.29
CA LEU A 22 -26.21 -46.14 -6.92
C LEU A 22 -27.08 -44.86 -6.89
N ILE A 23 -26.85 -43.94 -7.81
CA ILE A 23 -27.64 -42.71 -7.94
C ILE A 23 -29.06 -42.99 -8.35
N THR A 24 -29.26 -43.92 -9.30
CA THR A 24 -30.61 -44.34 -9.72
C THR A 24 -31.36 -45.06 -8.59
N GLN A 25 -30.63 -45.79 -7.77
CA GLN A 25 -31.17 -46.50 -6.59
C GLN A 25 -31.48 -45.53 -5.43
N MET A 26 -30.67 -44.48 -5.21
CA MET A 26 -30.94 -43.41 -4.24
C MET A 26 -32.04 -42.45 -4.75
N ALA A 27 -32.15 -42.26 -6.06
CA ALA A 27 -33.18 -41.45 -6.69
C ALA A 27 -34.58 -41.99 -6.55
N SER A 28 -34.70 -43.28 -6.44
CA SER A 28 -36.03 -43.97 -6.25
C SER A 28 -36.54 -43.86 -4.81
N SER A 29 -35.72 -43.39 -3.83
CA SER A 29 -36.04 -43.38 -2.42
C SER A 29 -36.11 -41.99 -1.77
N ALA A 30 -35.85 -40.89 -2.50
CA ALA A 30 -35.80 -39.53 -1.96
C ALA A 30 -36.98 -38.62 -2.38
N PRO A 31 -37.42 -37.67 -1.51
CA PRO A 31 -38.49 -36.72 -1.85
C PRO A 31 -38.10 -35.82 -3.01
N SER A 32 -39.02 -35.51 -3.91
CA SER A 32 -38.80 -34.88 -5.23
C SER A 32 -38.15 -33.47 -5.24
N ALA A 33 -38.16 -32.74 -4.15
CA ALA A 33 -37.63 -31.37 -4.08
C ALA A 33 -36.15 -31.27 -3.65
N LEU A 34 -35.61 -32.25 -2.93
CA LEU A 34 -34.20 -32.27 -2.48
C LEU A 34 -33.22 -32.88 -3.49
N HIS A 35 -33.73 -33.53 -4.50
CA HIS A 35 -32.99 -34.35 -5.47
C HIS A 35 -31.99 -33.56 -6.35
N PRO A 36 -32.31 -32.41 -6.95
CA PRO A 36 -31.41 -31.74 -7.85
C PRO A 36 -30.23 -31.04 -7.12
N ILE A 37 -30.43 -30.58 -5.89
CA ILE A 37 -29.40 -29.89 -5.12
C ILE A 37 -28.32 -30.84 -4.61
N LEU A 38 -28.74 -32.01 -4.08
CA LEU A 38 -27.83 -33.06 -3.61
C LEU A 38 -27.01 -33.68 -4.76
N LEU A 39 -27.61 -33.85 -5.93
CA LEU A 39 -26.93 -34.31 -7.10
C LEU A 39 -25.92 -33.30 -7.61
N CYS A 40 -26.26 -32.01 -7.64
CA CYS A 40 -25.37 -30.92 -8.06
C CYS A 40 -24.14 -30.80 -7.12
N ASP A 41 -24.35 -30.89 -5.81
CA ASP A 41 -23.28 -30.87 -4.80
C ASP A 41 -22.37 -32.11 -4.92
N PHE A 42 -22.96 -33.29 -5.13
CA PHE A 42 -22.18 -34.51 -5.33
C PHE A 42 -21.35 -34.46 -6.61
N TYR A 43 -21.93 -34.03 -7.76
CA TYR A 43 -21.20 -33.88 -9.02
C TYR A 43 -20.09 -32.85 -8.93
N SER A 44 -20.32 -31.73 -8.23
CA SER A 44 -19.28 -30.68 -8.01
C SER A 44 -18.11 -31.24 -7.20
N LYS A 45 -18.37 -31.98 -6.12
CA LYS A 45 -17.33 -32.61 -5.28
C LYS A 45 -16.52 -33.65 -6.06
N LEU A 46 -17.20 -34.46 -6.88
CA LEU A 46 -16.53 -35.47 -7.72
C LEU A 46 -15.67 -34.82 -8.80
N PHE A 47 -16.12 -33.73 -9.39
CA PHE A 47 -15.39 -32.95 -10.37
C PHE A 47 -14.17 -32.28 -9.76
N ILE A 48 -14.28 -31.67 -8.57
CA ILE A 48 -13.17 -31.08 -7.83
C ILE A 48 -12.12 -32.16 -7.49
N MET A 49 -12.57 -33.34 -7.01
CA MET A 49 -11.66 -34.44 -6.70
C MET A 49 -10.92 -34.94 -7.94
N TYR A 50 -11.59 -34.97 -9.10
CA TYR A 50 -10.97 -35.34 -10.37
C TYR A 50 -9.89 -34.33 -10.81
N ILE A 51 -10.17 -33.02 -10.73
CA ILE A 51 -9.20 -31.96 -11.02
C ILE A 51 -8.01 -32.09 -10.08
N PHE A 52 -8.23 -32.26 -8.78
CA PHE A 52 -7.18 -32.39 -7.78
C PHE A 52 -6.28 -33.61 -8.03
N ASN A 53 -6.86 -34.77 -8.34
CA ASN A 53 -6.07 -35.95 -8.67
C ASN A 53 -5.23 -35.76 -9.94
N ASN A 54 -5.77 -35.11 -10.98
CA ASN A 54 -5.03 -34.79 -12.20
C ASN A 54 -3.89 -33.82 -11.91
N PHE A 55 -4.11 -32.81 -11.09
CA PHE A 55 -3.10 -31.86 -10.62
C PHE A 55 -1.93 -32.58 -9.91
N ILE A 56 -2.22 -33.45 -8.93
CA ILE A 56 -1.21 -34.23 -8.23
C ILE A 56 -0.43 -35.17 -9.17
N ASN A 57 -1.12 -35.80 -10.11
CA ASN A 57 -0.48 -36.67 -11.10
C ASN A 57 0.44 -35.88 -12.03
N THR A 58 0.08 -34.66 -12.41
CA THR A 58 0.90 -33.76 -13.21
C THR A 58 2.16 -33.36 -12.46
N LEU A 59 2.05 -32.96 -11.19
CA LEU A 59 3.19 -32.64 -10.33
C LEU A 59 4.15 -33.84 -10.21
N ARG A 60 3.61 -35.03 -9.99
CA ARG A 60 4.42 -36.25 -9.84
C ARG A 60 5.11 -36.69 -11.13
N ARG A 61 4.49 -36.46 -12.27
CA ARG A 61 5.01 -36.89 -13.59
C ARG A 61 6.05 -35.90 -14.15
N TYR A 62 5.88 -34.60 -13.90
CA TYR A 62 6.73 -33.54 -14.43
C TYR A 62 7.39 -32.71 -13.30
N LYS A 63 7.97 -33.42 -12.32
CA LYS A 63 8.47 -32.85 -11.07
C LYS A 63 9.38 -31.63 -11.26
N ALA A 64 10.44 -31.76 -12.07
CA ALA A 64 11.42 -30.69 -12.26
C ALA A 64 10.79 -29.43 -12.92
N SER A 65 10.05 -29.63 -14.00
CA SER A 65 9.42 -28.50 -14.71
C SER A 65 8.32 -27.82 -13.90
N SER A 66 7.51 -28.60 -13.16
CA SER A 66 6.47 -28.06 -12.29
C SER A 66 7.08 -27.31 -11.11
N LEU A 67 8.13 -27.86 -10.49
CA LEU A 67 8.83 -27.23 -9.38
C LEU A 67 9.46 -25.90 -9.80
N LEU A 68 10.18 -25.88 -10.92
CA LEU A 68 10.80 -24.67 -11.45
C LEU A 68 9.78 -23.58 -11.75
N ASN A 69 8.62 -23.97 -12.35
CA ASN A 69 7.54 -23.03 -12.63
C ASN A 69 6.89 -22.50 -11.34
N VAL A 70 6.63 -23.36 -10.35
CA VAL A 70 6.07 -22.94 -9.04
C VAL A 70 7.02 -21.98 -8.31
N ILE A 71 8.32 -22.27 -8.27
CA ILE A 71 9.31 -21.40 -7.64
C ILE A 71 9.38 -20.06 -8.38
N GLY A 72 9.47 -20.08 -9.72
CA GLY A 72 9.53 -18.85 -10.52
C GLY A 72 8.30 -17.95 -10.31
N MET A 73 7.10 -18.52 -10.32
CA MET A 73 5.87 -17.77 -10.02
C MET A 73 5.82 -17.31 -8.56
N ALA A 74 6.29 -18.11 -7.61
CA ALA A 74 6.31 -17.73 -6.20
C ALA A 74 7.20 -16.52 -5.95
N VAL A 75 8.39 -16.50 -6.53
CA VAL A 75 9.31 -15.35 -6.47
C VAL A 75 8.67 -14.12 -7.12
N ALA A 76 8.04 -14.29 -8.29
CA ALA A 76 7.39 -13.19 -8.99
C ALA A 76 6.21 -12.59 -8.21
N PHE A 77 5.32 -13.43 -7.64
CA PHE A 77 4.20 -12.94 -6.83
C PHE A 77 4.67 -12.35 -5.50
N GLY A 78 5.73 -12.91 -4.90
CA GLY A 78 6.33 -12.35 -3.69
C GLY A 78 6.96 -10.98 -3.95
N ALA A 79 7.74 -10.83 -5.02
CA ALA A 79 8.32 -9.56 -5.43
C ALA A 79 7.24 -8.52 -5.79
N PHE A 80 6.22 -8.93 -6.56
CA PHE A 80 5.07 -8.07 -6.87
C PHE A 80 4.38 -7.58 -5.61
N TYR A 81 4.10 -8.47 -4.65
CA TYR A 81 3.49 -8.09 -3.37
C TYR A 81 4.33 -7.06 -2.62
N VAL A 82 5.64 -7.29 -2.47
CA VAL A 82 6.56 -6.40 -1.75
C VAL A 82 6.60 -5.02 -2.41
N ILE A 83 6.77 -4.97 -3.74
CA ILE A 83 6.79 -3.70 -4.49
C ILE A 83 5.45 -2.98 -4.37
N MET A 84 4.34 -3.68 -4.55
CA MET A 84 3.00 -3.08 -4.45
C MET A 84 2.66 -2.60 -3.03
N THR A 85 3.25 -3.21 -1.99
CA THR A 85 3.11 -2.73 -0.63
C THR A 85 3.76 -1.36 -0.45
N GLN A 86 4.99 -1.17 -0.97
CA GLN A 86 5.66 0.13 -0.95
C GLN A 86 4.88 1.17 -1.79
N VAL A 87 4.55 0.84 -3.02
CA VAL A 87 3.78 1.73 -3.91
C VAL A 87 2.42 2.12 -3.28
N SER A 88 1.70 1.15 -2.70
CA SER A 88 0.43 1.42 -2.04
C SER A 88 0.56 2.31 -0.81
N ARG A 89 1.66 2.17 -0.03
CA ARG A 89 1.98 3.05 1.08
C ARG A 89 2.20 4.47 0.58
N ASP A 90 3.04 4.66 -0.41
CA ASP A 90 3.46 5.98 -0.87
C ASP A 90 2.31 6.73 -1.56
N PHE A 91 1.54 6.08 -2.43
CA PHE A 91 0.33 6.68 -3.01
C PHE A 91 -0.80 6.88 -1.98
N GLY A 92 -0.82 6.11 -0.89
CA GLY A 92 -1.77 6.25 0.20
C GLY A 92 -1.35 7.26 1.27
N TYR A 93 -0.17 7.87 1.15
CA TYR A 93 0.38 8.77 2.17
C TYR A 93 -0.48 10.02 2.33
N ASN A 94 -0.88 10.35 3.54
CA ASN A 94 -1.82 11.42 3.92
C ASN A 94 -3.24 11.32 3.31
N GLN A 95 -3.51 10.37 2.41
CA GLN A 95 -4.79 10.34 1.65
C GLN A 95 -6.02 10.08 2.52
N ARG A 96 -5.84 9.47 3.69
CA ARG A 96 -6.93 9.10 4.60
C ARG A 96 -7.03 10.02 5.83
N LEU A 97 -6.20 11.05 5.93
CA LEU A 97 -6.36 12.06 6.97
C LEU A 97 -7.68 12.81 6.76
N LYS A 98 -8.39 13.06 7.85
CA LYS A 98 -9.67 13.77 7.80
C LYS A 98 -9.45 15.19 7.28
N ASP A 99 -10.26 15.62 6.33
CA ASP A 99 -10.19 16.94 5.69
C ASP A 99 -8.84 17.24 4.96
N ALA A 100 -8.05 16.21 4.63
CA ALA A 100 -6.73 16.41 4.01
C ALA A 100 -6.79 17.12 2.63
N ASP A 101 -7.93 17.05 1.95
CA ASP A 101 -8.18 17.74 0.67
C ASP A 101 -8.33 19.27 0.81
N ARG A 102 -8.77 19.74 1.96
CA ARG A 102 -8.94 21.16 2.27
C ARG A 102 -8.02 21.68 3.36
N THR A 103 -7.05 20.85 3.81
CA THR A 103 -6.02 21.22 4.76
C THR A 103 -4.69 21.41 4.03
N PHE A 104 -4.07 22.56 4.26
CA PHE A 104 -2.88 23.01 3.57
C PHE A 104 -1.80 23.48 4.54
N ILE A 105 -0.54 23.38 4.13
CA ILE A 105 0.59 24.03 4.79
C ILE A 105 0.87 25.32 4.06
N ILE A 106 1.12 26.40 4.84
CA ILE A 106 1.55 27.69 4.30
C ILE A 106 3.03 27.60 3.96
N ALA A 107 3.40 28.07 2.78
CA ALA A 107 4.77 28.09 2.30
C ALA A 107 5.14 29.47 1.73
N LEU A 108 6.37 29.89 1.97
CA LEU A 108 6.96 31.15 1.50
C LEU A 108 8.13 30.87 0.58
N PRO A 109 8.54 31.79 -0.32
CA PRO A 109 9.70 31.59 -1.18
C PRO A 109 10.95 31.25 -0.36
N SER A 110 11.71 30.25 -0.83
CA SER A 110 12.94 29.84 -0.16
C SER A 110 14.10 30.78 -0.48
N ASN A 111 14.76 31.28 0.52
CA ASN A 111 15.99 32.07 0.37
C ASN A 111 17.20 31.22 -0.04
N TYR A 112 17.11 29.89 0.12
CA TYR A 112 18.21 28.95 -0.12
C TYR A 112 18.15 28.30 -1.48
N SER A 113 16.96 28.15 -2.04
CA SER A 113 16.72 27.41 -3.28
C SER A 113 15.80 28.20 -4.21
N PRO A 114 16.34 28.93 -5.21
CA PRO A 114 15.53 29.70 -6.15
C PRO A 114 14.44 28.86 -6.82
N GLY A 115 13.22 29.39 -6.83
CA GLY A 115 12.05 28.71 -7.41
C GLY A 115 11.41 27.64 -6.52
N LYS A 116 11.92 27.46 -5.29
CA LYS A 116 11.30 26.64 -4.27
C LYS A 116 10.68 27.48 -3.15
N TYR A 117 9.90 26.79 -2.31
CA TYR A 117 9.24 27.38 -1.15
C TYR A 117 9.71 26.63 0.10
N ASN A 118 9.75 27.34 1.24
CA ASN A 118 9.96 26.75 2.56
C ASN A 118 8.69 26.90 3.41
N THR A 119 8.58 26.11 4.46
CA THR A 119 7.42 26.11 5.38
C THR A 119 7.71 26.81 6.69
N TRP A 120 8.90 27.40 6.85
CA TRP A 120 9.29 28.06 8.09
C TRP A 120 8.80 29.52 8.14
N ILE A 121 8.04 29.84 9.16
CA ILE A 121 7.36 31.10 9.35
C ILE A 121 7.52 31.50 10.82
N CYS A 122 7.74 32.78 11.11
CA CYS A 122 7.69 33.28 12.50
C CYS A 122 6.26 33.35 13.01
N ARG A 123 6.04 33.15 14.31
CA ARG A 123 4.69 33.06 14.88
C ARG A 123 3.83 34.29 14.59
N PRO A 124 4.28 35.54 14.79
CA PRO A 124 3.43 36.68 14.51
C PRO A 124 2.91 36.74 13.06
N LEU A 125 3.75 36.39 12.09
CA LEU A 125 3.34 36.37 10.69
C LEU A 125 2.35 35.23 10.43
N GLY A 126 2.63 34.03 10.93
CA GLY A 126 1.77 32.88 10.74
C GLY A 126 0.37 33.07 11.32
N GLU A 127 0.28 33.65 12.56
CA GLU A 127 -1.01 34.01 13.17
C GLU A 127 -1.73 35.07 12.36
N ALA A 128 -1.00 36.08 11.86
CA ALA A 128 -1.58 37.14 11.02
C ALA A 128 -2.16 36.55 9.71
N LEU A 129 -1.46 35.65 9.06
CA LEU A 129 -1.93 34.96 7.83
C LEU A 129 -3.17 34.10 8.07
N VAL A 130 -3.20 33.35 9.18
CA VAL A 130 -4.35 32.52 9.55
C VAL A 130 -5.58 33.37 9.83
N ASN A 131 -5.41 34.48 10.59
CA ASN A 131 -6.53 35.32 11.01
C ASN A 131 -6.94 36.36 9.95
N GLY A 132 -6.07 36.66 8.99
CA GLY A 132 -6.28 37.68 7.96
C GLY A 132 -7.08 37.21 6.74
N SER A 133 -7.47 35.93 6.63
CA SER A 133 -8.20 35.40 5.49
C SER A 133 -9.60 34.91 5.89
N SER A 134 -10.58 35.33 5.11
CA SER A 134 -11.99 34.90 5.26
C SER A 134 -12.21 33.45 4.83
N SER A 135 -11.34 32.92 3.97
CA SER A 135 -11.37 31.55 3.44
C SER A 135 -11.03 30.49 4.50
N VAL A 136 -10.37 30.89 5.60
CA VAL A 136 -9.92 29.98 6.65
C VAL A 136 -11.08 29.59 7.58
N GLU A 137 -11.27 28.29 7.79
CA GLU A 137 -12.15 27.73 8.83
C GLU A 137 -11.42 27.68 10.17
N CYS A 138 -10.23 27.13 10.18
CA CYS A 138 -9.30 27.12 11.32
C CYS A 138 -7.87 26.95 10.81
N GLY A 139 -6.92 27.36 11.62
CA GLY A 139 -5.50 27.23 11.34
C GLY A 139 -4.68 27.35 12.61
N GLY A 140 -3.40 27.03 12.51
CA GLY A 140 -2.51 27.16 13.62
C GLY A 140 -1.11 26.62 13.35
N MET A 141 -0.25 26.85 14.32
CA MET A 141 1.15 26.50 14.30
C MET A 141 1.38 25.05 14.71
N PHE A 142 2.41 24.45 14.13
CA PHE A 142 3.11 23.29 14.70
C PHE A 142 4.62 23.46 14.52
N GLN A 143 5.37 22.78 15.38
CA GLN A 143 6.82 22.73 15.29
C GLN A 143 7.27 21.27 15.44
N ALA A 144 7.88 20.75 14.39
CA ALA A 144 8.48 19.43 14.41
C ALA A 144 9.98 19.58 14.74
N TRP A 145 10.34 19.41 15.99
CA TRP A 145 11.73 19.23 16.39
C TRP A 145 12.13 17.78 16.07
N HIS A 146 12.79 17.60 14.97
CA HIS A 146 13.55 16.40 14.57
C HIS A 146 12.85 15.03 14.58
N GLY A 147 11.62 14.90 15.04
CA GLY A 147 10.88 13.61 15.04
C GLY A 147 11.60 12.44 15.72
N GLU A 148 12.71 12.71 16.44
CA GLU A 148 13.44 11.68 17.16
C GLU A 148 12.83 11.46 18.55
N PRO A 149 12.68 10.18 18.94
CA PRO A 149 12.12 9.88 20.25
C PRO A 149 13.08 10.25 21.37
N GLU A 150 12.65 11.15 22.23
CA GLU A 150 13.39 11.58 23.41
C GLU A 150 13.21 10.61 24.57
N ILE A 151 14.24 10.51 25.42
CA ILE A 151 14.18 9.70 26.64
C ILE A 151 13.36 10.45 27.68
N CYS A 152 12.34 9.80 28.20
CA CYS A 152 11.49 10.31 29.28
C CYS A 152 11.20 9.23 30.34
N TRP A 153 10.67 9.68 31.46
CA TRP A 153 10.33 8.82 32.60
C TRP A 153 8.91 9.11 33.08
N THR A 154 8.23 8.07 33.51
CA THR A 154 6.97 8.17 34.27
C THR A 154 7.08 7.41 35.57
N ARG A 155 6.44 7.92 36.60
CA ARG A 155 6.38 7.28 37.92
C ARG A 155 4.96 6.79 38.21
N HIS A 156 4.85 5.50 38.51
CA HIS A 156 3.63 4.86 38.97
C HIS A 156 3.87 4.27 40.35
N GLY A 157 3.41 4.95 41.41
CA GLY A 157 3.78 4.60 42.78
C GLY A 157 5.30 4.62 42.98
N ASP A 158 5.87 3.49 43.42
CA ASP A 158 7.33 3.36 43.62
C ASP A 158 8.09 2.91 42.35
N THR A 159 7.41 2.67 41.25
CA THR A 159 8.04 2.18 40.01
C THR A 159 8.30 3.31 39.04
N VAL A 160 9.58 3.52 38.71
CA VAL A 160 10.01 4.46 37.65
C VAL A 160 10.20 3.66 36.36
N ARG A 161 9.53 4.10 35.30
CA ARG A 161 9.68 3.51 33.97
C ARG A 161 10.38 4.50 33.03
N LYS A 162 11.42 4.02 32.34
CA LYS A 162 12.11 4.74 31.29
C LYS A 162 11.44 4.41 29.94
N MET A 163 11.15 5.44 29.16
CA MET A 163 10.47 5.34 27.88
C MET A 163 11.18 6.21 26.84
N ARG A 164 10.75 6.10 25.59
CA ARG A 164 11.06 7.05 24.53
C ARG A 164 9.76 7.58 23.98
N LEU A 165 9.66 8.88 23.79
CA LEU A 165 8.45 9.58 23.35
C LEU A 165 8.82 10.60 22.28
N THR A 166 8.16 10.50 21.13
CA THR A 166 8.24 11.49 20.06
C THR A 166 7.14 12.52 20.27
N THR A 167 7.52 13.76 20.63
CA THR A 167 6.56 14.83 20.86
C THR A 167 6.57 15.86 19.74
N MET A 168 5.44 16.50 19.52
CA MET A 168 5.30 17.66 18.66
C MET A 168 4.59 18.79 19.41
N GLU A 169 5.05 20.01 19.17
CA GLU A 169 4.45 21.22 19.68
C GLU A 169 3.42 21.75 18.68
N TYR A 170 2.21 22.04 19.15
CA TYR A 170 1.12 22.60 18.38
C TYR A 170 0.54 23.82 19.09
N SER A 171 -0.04 24.76 18.34
CA SER A 171 -1.03 25.66 18.93
C SER A 171 -2.39 24.98 19.03
N ALA A 172 -3.29 25.47 19.88
CA ALA A 172 -4.66 24.98 19.98
C ALA A 172 -5.38 24.97 18.61
N GLY A 173 -5.09 25.96 17.75
CA GLY A 173 -5.57 26.02 16.36
C GLY A 173 -5.02 24.89 15.51
N GLY A 174 -3.72 24.57 15.64
CA GLY A 174 -3.07 23.48 14.94
C GLY A 174 -3.65 22.11 15.31
N ILE A 175 -3.87 21.85 16.62
CA ILE A 175 -4.50 20.61 17.12
C ILE A 175 -5.88 20.42 16.47
N ARG A 176 -6.71 21.48 16.44
CA ARG A 176 -8.04 21.42 15.80
C ARG A 176 -7.96 21.22 14.30
N THR A 177 -7.04 21.90 13.62
CA THR A 177 -6.87 21.82 12.16
C THR A 177 -6.46 20.42 11.72
N MET A 178 -5.58 19.77 12.47
CA MET A 178 -5.11 18.41 12.20
C MET A 178 -6.08 17.32 12.69
N ASN A 179 -7.25 17.71 13.24
CA ASN A 179 -8.30 16.81 13.69
C ASN A 179 -7.83 15.73 14.70
N PHE A 180 -7.05 16.14 15.72
CA PHE A 180 -6.79 15.25 16.85
C PHE A 180 -8.10 14.91 17.56
N GLU A 181 -8.33 13.63 17.86
CA GLU A 181 -9.54 13.14 18.53
C GLU A 181 -9.15 12.46 19.84
N ALA A 182 -9.72 12.94 20.97
CA ALA A 182 -9.51 12.29 22.24
C ALA A 182 -10.21 10.92 22.29
N ALA A 183 -9.48 9.90 22.74
CA ALA A 183 -10.03 8.61 23.14
C ALA A 183 -10.36 8.60 24.62
N GLU A 184 -9.53 9.26 25.45
CA GLU A 184 -9.71 9.45 26.88
C GLU A 184 -9.28 10.86 27.28
N GLY A 185 -9.88 11.44 28.32
CA GLY A 185 -9.59 12.80 28.79
C GLY A 185 -10.10 13.90 27.86
N SER A 186 -9.47 15.07 27.89
CA SER A 186 -9.86 16.23 27.06
C SER A 186 -8.64 16.93 26.46
N LEU A 187 -8.64 17.10 25.13
CA LEU A 187 -7.61 17.89 24.43
C LEU A 187 -7.70 19.40 24.73
N GLU A 188 -8.84 19.89 25.22
CA GLU A 188 -9.00 21.31 25.62
C GLU A 188 -8.13 21.63 26.85
N GLU A 189 -7.84 20.64 27.68
CA GLU A 189 -6.97 20.79 28.83
C GLU A 189 -5.50 21.01 28.48
N LEU A 190 -5.08 20.79 27.23
CA LEU A 190 -3.75 21.14 26.75
C LEU A 190 -3.47 22.64 26.82
N SER A 191 -4.51 23.48 26.92
CA SER A 191 -4.33 24.92 27.19
C SER A 191 -3.75 25.24 28.55
N ARG A 192 -3.72 24.31 29.50
CA ARG A 192 -3.05 24.45 30.78
C ARG A 192 -1.54 24.26 30.63
N PRO A 193 -0.71 25.03 31.34
CA PRO A 193 0.74 24.85 31.32
C PRO A 193 1.15 23.44 31.77
N ALA A 194 2.24 22.93 31.22
CA ALA A 194 2.83 21.61 31.56
C ALA A 194 1.86 20.44 31.43
N THR A 195 1.09 20.44 30.37
CA THR A 195 0.18 19.33 29.99
C THR A 195 0.58 18.71 28.67
N LEU A 196 0.25 17.43 28.52
CA LEU A 196 0.60 16.58 27.39
C LEU A 196 -0.58 15.69 27.02
N ALA A 197 -0.82 15.45 25.75
CA ALA A 197 -1.63 14.33 25.29
C ALA A 197 -0.73 13.30 24.61
N VAL A 198 -1.04 12.01 24.80
CA VAL A 198 -0.26 10.90 24.20
C VAL A 198 -1.15 10.01 23.33
N SER A 199 -0.57 9.30 22.38
CA SER A 199 -1.29 8.41 21.50
C SER A 199 -1.75 7.13 22.19
N GLU A 200 -2.83 6.50 21.71
CA GLU A 200 -3.34 5.23 22.24
C GLU A 200 -2.28 4.13 22.24
N THR A 201 -1.52 4.01 21.14
CA THR A 201 -0.45 3.01 21.03
C THR A 201 0.66 3.25 22.06
N PHE A 202 1.09 4.50 22.25
CA PHE A 202 2.10 4.83 23.25
C PHE A 202 1.60 4.56 24.67
N ALA A 203 0.39 5.03 25.01
CA ALA A 203 -0.25 4.82 26.29
C ALA A 203 -0.34 3.33 26.66
N LYS A 204 -0.88 2.53 25.74
CA LYS A 204 -1.04 1.09 25.91
C LYS A 204 0.29 0.35 26.04
N LYS A 205 1.28 0.69 25.21
CA LYS A 205 2.62 0.06 25.21
C LYS A 205 3.36 0.31 26.52
N ASN A 206 3.24 1.51 27.06
CA ASN A 206 4.00 1.96 28.24
C ASN A 206 3.17 1.90 29.54
N GLY A 207 1.88 1.62 29.48
CA GLY A 207 0.96 1.58 30.61
C GLY A 207 0.73 2.98 31.21
N VAL A 208 0.69 4.02 30.34
CA VAL A 208 0.42 5.41 30.72
C VAL A 208 -1.09 5.65 30.69
N THR A 209 -1.59 6.41 31.68
CA THR A 209 -3.00 6.76 31.84
C THR A 209 -3.15 8.28 32.00
N VAL A 210 -4.36 8.78 31.81
CA VAL A 210 -4.69 10.17 32.11
C VAL A 210 -4.43 10.47 33.60
N GLY A 211 -3.74 11.56 33.90
CA GLY A 211 -3.28 11.97 35.23
C GLY A 211 -1.84 11.57 35.54
N ASP A 212 -1.21 10.71 34.74
CA ASP A 212 0.22 10.39 34.91
C ASP A 212 1.09 11.61 34.58
N ARG A 213 2.31 11.61 35.14
CA ARG A 213 3.30 12.66 34.87
C ARG A 213 4.49 12.08 34.12
N ILE A 214 4.88 12.74 33.04
CA ILE A 214 6.04 12.39 32.22
C ILE A 214 7.08 13.48 32.34
N SER A 215 8.33 13.12 32.68
CA SER A 215 9.47 14.01 32.83
C SER A 215 10.59 13.68 31.84
N TRP A 216 11.24 14.71 31.29
CA TRP A 216 12.40 14.57 30.40
C TRP A 216 13.74 14.82 31.10
N SER A 217 13.75 15.40 32.27
CA SER A 217 14.98 15.79 32.94
C SER A 217 15.33 15.00 34.18
N ASP A 218 14.38 14.28 34.76
CA ASP A 218 14.54 13.65 36.06
C ASP A 218 13.78 12.33 36.15
N PRO A 219 14.47 11.21 36.48
CA PRO A 219 13.81 9.94 36.74
C PRO A 219 12.83 9.98 37.91
N GLU A 220 13.02 10.88 38.87
CA GLU A 220 12.13 11.07 40.00
C GLU A 220 10.87 11.85 39.66
N GLY A 221 10.84 12.49 38.49
CA GLY A 221 9.61 13.00 37.87
C GLY A 221 9.08 14.33 38.42
N GLU A 222 9.89 15.06 39.15
CA GLU A 222 9.40 16.31 39.79
C GLU A 222 9.74 17.58 38.99
N LYS A 223 10.85 17.58 38.23
CA LYS A 223 11.24 18.74 37.45
C LYS A 223 10.85 18.59 35.98
N ASN A 224 10.24 19.63 35.39
CA ASN A 224 9.82 19.68 34.00
C ASN A 224 8.89 18.54 33.60
N ALA A 225 8.05 18.05 34.54
CA ALA A 225 7.09 17.03 34.26
C ALA A 225 5.81 17.64 33.70
N MET A 226 5.30 16.99 32.62
CA MET A 226 4.00 17.29 32.06
C MET A 226 2.95 16.26 32.50
N GLU A 227 1.77 16.74 32.85
CA GLU A 227 0.61 15.90 33.16
C GLU A 227 -0.05 15.39 31.89
N VAL A 228 -0.31 14.12 31.80
CA VAL A 228 -1.08 13.52 30.69
C VAL A 228 -2.55 13.84 30.89
N VAL A 229 -3.11 14.74 30.10
CA VAL A 229 -4.51 15.20 30.20
C VAL A 229 -5.44 14.50 29.24
N ALA A 230 -4.88 13.91 28.17
CA ALA A 230 -5.66 13.18 27.20
C ALA A 230 -4.84 12.05 26.56
N ILE A 231 -5.54 11.03 26.12
CA ILE A 231 -5.04 10.00 25.20
C ILE A 231 -5.78 10.23 23.88
N PHE A 232 -5.03 10.52 22.79
CA PHE A 232 -5.62 10.73 21.48
C PHE A 232 -5.56 9.46 20.62
N ARG A 233 -6.51 9.33 19.70
CA ARG A 233 -6.57 8.22 18.74
C ARG A 233 -5.39 8.24 17.79
N ASP A 234 -4.80 7.07 17.55
CA ASP A 234 -3.68 6.95 16.63
C ASP A 234 -4.05 7.39 15.22
N PHE A 235 -3.16 8.11 14.58
CA PHE A 235 -3.23 8.37 13.16
C PHE A 235 -2.78 7.17 12.34
N GLN A 236 -3.14 7.14 11.06
CA GLN A 236 -2.61 6.13 10.16
C GLN A 236 -1.09 6.26 10.04
N LYS A 237 -0.40 5.11 10.02
CA LYS A 237 1.08 5.06 9.99
C LYS A 237 1.70 5.71 8.74
N ASN A 238 1.02 5.66 7.61
CA ASN A 238 1.46 6.29 6.37
C ASN A 238 0.95 7.73 6.24
N SER A 239 1.25 8.54 7.24
CA SER A 239 0.96 9.97 7.25
C SER A 239 2.01 10.72 8.05
N ASP A 240 2.10 12.03 7.84
CA ASP A 240 2.99 12.92 8.60
C ASP A 240 2.69 12.93 10.10
N LEU A 241 1.49 12.51 10.50
CA LEU A 241 1.07 12.37 11.89
C LEU A 241 1.28 10.96 12.44
N GLY A 242 1.60 10.00 11.60
CA GLY A 242 1.64 8.59 11.99
C GLY A 242 2.76 8.21 12.96
N TYR A 243 3.74 9.09 13.17
CA TYR A 243 4.85 8.93 14.11
C TYR A 243 4.70 9.78 15.38
N VAL A 244 3.67 10.62 15.46
CA VAL A 244 3.43 11.49 16.63
C VAL A 244 2.90 10.65 17.77
N GLU A 245 3.68 10.56 18.83
CA GLU A 245 3.31 9.81 20.03
C GLU A 245 2.82 10.72 21.16
N GLY A 246 3.24 12.00 21.15
CA GLY A 246 2.82 13.00 22.13
C GLY A 246 2.64 14.37 21.52
N VAL A 247 1.69 15.15 22.05
CA VAL A 247 1.46 16.56 21.65
C VAL A 247 1.25 17.43 22.87
N TYR A 248 1.78 18.65 22.81
CA TYR A 248 1.56 19.69 23.82
C TYR A 248 1.27 21.04 23.17
N ASP A 249 0.61 21.93 23.91
CA ASP A 249 0.27 23.26 23.40
C ASP A 249 1.44 24.24 23.60
N ALA A 250 1.80 24.90 22.53
CA ALA A 250 2.77 26.01 22.52
C ALA A 250 2.36 27.20 23.35
N GLY A 251 1.09 27.32 23.69
CA GLY A 251 0.56 28.52 24.33
C GLY A 251 0.92 29.80 23.57
N ASN A 252 1.42 30.82 24.29
CA ASN A 252 1.85 32.07 23.72
C ASN A 252 3.37 32.19 23.50
N SER A 253 4.09 31.06 23.46
CA SER A 253 5.54 31.06 23.22
C SER A 253 5.88 31.75 21.91
N HIS A 254 6.91 32.57 21.89
CA HIS A 254 7.42 33.28 20.70
C HIS A 254 6.42 34.17 19.92
N MET A 255 5.27 34.53 20.52
CA MET A 255 4.26 35.39 19.85
C MET A 255 4.79 36.78 19.49
N ASP A 256 5.79 37.29 20.22
CA ASP A 256 6.43 38.57 19.95
C ASP A 256 7.74 38.46 19.17
N SER A 257 8.18 37.23 18.84
CA SER A 257 9.45 37.01 18.14
C SER A 257 9.29 37.06 16.63
N THR A 258 9.89 38.04 15.99
CA THR A 258 10.01 38.18 14.54
C THR A 258 11.31 37.58 13.98
N THR A 259 12.20 37.10 14.86
CA THR A 259 13.49 36.51 14.48
C THR A 259 13.52 34.99 14.48
N GLU A 260 12.53 34.34 15.13
CA GLU A 260 12.42 32.88 15.20
C GLU A 260 11.55 32.38 14.06
N TRP A 261 12.20 31.85 13.01
CA TRP A 261 11.57 31.33 11.81
C TRP A 261 11.67 29.79 11.79
N SER A 262 11.13 29.12 12.80
CA SER A 262 11.19 27.66 12.94
C SER A 262 9.83 27.00 12.99
N PHE A 263 8.77 27.78 12.95
CA PHE A 263 7.40 27.29 13.05
C PHE A 263 6.79 27.03 11.68
N GLN A 264 5.86 26.10 11.64
CA GLN A 264 5.09 25.75 10.44
C GLN A 264 3.63 25.99 10.71
N TYR A 265 2.87 26.36 9.67
CA TYR A 265 1.47 26.69 9.80
C TYR A 265 0.62 25.82 8.89
N VAL A 266 -0.42 25.21 9.49
CA VAL A 266 -1.49 24.52 8.77
C VAL A 266 -2.75 25.37 8.80
N VAL A 267 -3.46 25.37 7.69
CA VAL A 267 -4.76 26.01 7.55
C VAL A 267 -5.75 25.03 6.94
N LYS A 268 -6.96 24.99 7.47
CA LYS A 268 -8.11 24.32 6.89
C LYS A 268 -8.98 25.38 6.27
N LEU A 269 -9.16 25.29 4.95
CA LEU A 269 -10.07 26.17 4.24
C LEU A 269 -11.52 25.68 4.38
N ARG A 270 -12.47 26.60 4.26
CA ARG A 270 -13.90 26.27 4.22
C ARG A 270 -14.21 25.42 3.01
N ASP A 271 -13.58 25.71 1.87
CA ASP A 271 -13.64 24.94 0.63
C ASP A 271 -12.23 24.87 0.00
N ALA A 272 -11.85 23.72 -0.54
CA ALA A 272 -10.54 23.51 -1.17
C ALA A 272 -10.32 24.42 -2.41
N SER A 273 -11.40 24.83 -3.08
CA SER A 273 -11.34 25.74 -4.23
C SER A 273 -10.90 27.17 -3.87
N GLN A 274 -10.99 27.56 -2.59
CA GLN A 274 -10.60 28.90 -2.10
C GLN A 274 -9.10 29.05 -1.92
N ARG A 275 -8.28 28.08 -2.36
CA ARG A 275 -6.81 28.15 -2.29
C ARG A 275 -6.24 29.44 -2.88
N SER A 276 -6.66 29.79 -4.09
CA SER A 276 -6.20 31.00 -4.80
C SER A 276 -6.71 32.29 -4.12
N GLU A 277 -7.88 32.24 -3.51
CA GLU A 277 -8.44 33.36 -2.75
C GLU A 277 -7.58 33.62 -1.51
N PHE A 278 -7.25 32.58 -0.74
CA PHE A 278 -6.33 32.71 0.39
C PHE A 278 -4.96 33.27 -0.03
N GLU A 279 -4.35 32.71 -1.10
CA GLU A 279 -3.04 33.16 -1.59
C GLU A 279 -3.06 34.65 -1.99
N THR A 280 -4.22 35.17 -2.45
CA THR A 280 -4.41 36.58 -2.78
C THR A 280 -4.63 37.42 -1.51
N GLU A 281 -5.49 36.99 -0.58
CA GLU A 281 -5.76 37.67 0.69
C GLU A 281 -4.54 37.74 1.60
N ALA A 282 -3.63 36.77 1.49
CA ALA A 282 -2.40 36.69 2.30
C ALA A 282 -1.38 37.77 1.92
N MET A 283 -1.38 38.28 0.69
CA MET A 283 -0.35 39.27 0.27
C MET A 283 -0.49 40.63 0.94
N PRO A 284 -1.66 41.25 1.11
CA PRO A 284 -1.80 42.44 1.93
C PRO A 284 -1.35 42.27 3.38
N VAL A 285 -1.65 41.11 4.01
CA VAL A 285 -1.22 40.77 5.36
C VAL A 285 0.31 40.67 5.43
N MET A 286 0.91 40.01 4.45
CA MET A 286 2.38 39.92 4.34
C MET A 286 3.02 41.30 4.19
N ARG A 287 2.49 42.16 3.33
CA ARG A 287 2.94 43.53 3.12
C ARG A 287 2.90 44.32 4.43
N GLU A 288 1.77 44.29 5.12
CA GLU A 288 1.59 45.00 6.38
C GLU A 288 2.58 44.51 7.46
N PHE A 289 2.75 43.20 7.58
CA PHE A 289 3.70 42.62 8.51
C PHE A 289 5.15 43.03 8.20
N LEU A 290 5.59 42.94 6.95
CA LEU A 290 6.95 43.25 6.53
C LEU A 290 7.22 44.75 6.60
N SER A 291 6.25 45.63 6.28
CA SER A 291 6.44 47.07 6.40
C SER A 291 6.70 47.48 7.85
N ARG A 292 5.99 46.86 8.82
CA ARG A 292 6.26 47.06 10.24
C ARG A 292 7.62 46.50 10.66
N LEU A 293 8.02 45.37 10.15
CA LEU A 293 9.28 44.69 10.45
C LEU A 293 10.47 45.52 9.98
N TYR A 294 10.41 46.07 8.76
CA TYR A 294 11.45 46.85 8.13
C TYR A 294 11.31 48.35 8.40
N ARG A 295 10.28 48.78 9.18
CA ARG A 295 9.97 50.18 9.52
C ARG A 295 9.76 51.06 8.28
N ILE A 296 9.10 50.50 7.27
CA ILE A 296 8.72 51.24 6.07
C ILE A 296 7.39 51.94 6.35
N ASP A 297 7.45 53.23 6.69
CA ASP A 297 6.31 54.12 6.88
C ASP A 297 6.35 55.31 5.92
N ASP A 298 5.45 56.29 6.10
CA ASP A 298 5.40 57.48 5.26
C ASP A 298 6.66 58.31 5.31
N SER A 299 7.47 58.17 6.39
CA SER A 299 8.73 58.92 6.61
C SER A 299 9.95 58.21 6.02
N ALA A 300 9.81 56.95 5.57
CA ALA A 300 10.91 56.18 4.94
C ALA A 300 11.39 56.84 3.64
N GLY A 301 12.70 56.68 3.36
CA GLY A 301 13.29 57.18 2.13
C GLY A 301 12.71 56.56 0.88
N GLU A 302 12.71 57.27 -0.24
CA GLU A 302 12.21 56.74 -1.51
C GLU A 302 13.03 55.54 -2.01
N GLU A 303 14.31 55.46 -1.68
CA GLU A 303 15.19 54.32 -2.01
C GLU A 303 14.77 53.10 -1.18
N ASP A 304 14.53 53.26 0.13
CA ASP A 304 14.10 52.17 1.01
C ASP A 304 12.71 51.64 0.60
N LYS A 305 11.79 52.51 0.19
CA LYS A 305 10.50 52.16 -0.32
C LYS A 305 10.59 51.36 -1.62
N ALA A 306 11.47 51.82 -2.54
CA ALA A 306 11.67 51.11 -3.83
C ALA A 306 12.27 49.70 -3.64
N GLU A 307 13.28 49.57 -2.74
CA GLU A 307 13.88 48.27 -2.40
C GLU A 307 12.84 47.33 -1.73
N PHE A 308 11.99 47.90 -0.87
CA PHE A 308 10.89 47.13 -0.26
C PHE A 308 9.87 46.63 -1.27
N GLU A 309 9.46 47.46 -2.22
CA GLU A 309 8.54 47.02 -3.30
C GLU A 309 9.18 45.94 -4.15
N GLU A 310 10.45 46.07 -4.53
CA GLU A 310 11.18 45.01 -5.27
C GLU A 310 11.29 43.73 -4.45
N MET A 311 11.46 43.80 -3.14
CA MET A 311 11.41 42.61 -2.27
C MET A 311 10.03 41.99 -2.25
N LEU A 312 8.96 42.80 -2.14
CA LEU A 312 7.58 42.30 -2.16
C LEU A 312 7.17 41.64 -3.48
N ASP A 313 7.65 42.16 -4.60
CA ASP A 313 7.39 41.55 -5.92
C ASP A 313 7.97 40.14 -6.04
N ARG A 314 8.96 39.79 -5.25
CA ARG A 314 9.56 38.47 -5.15
C ARG A 314 8.85 37.56 -4.13
N MET A 315 8.02 38.16 -3.24
CA MET A 315 7.27 37.39 -2.25
C MET A 315 5.99 36.84 -2.80
N SER A 316 5.63 35.68 -2.32
CA SER A 316 4.34 35.04 -2.57
C SER A 316 4.00 34.11 -1.41
N VAL A 317 2.74 33.96 -1.14
CA VAL A 317 2.26 32.96 -0.18
C VAL A 317 1.66 31.82 -1.01
N LYS A 318 2.08 30.59 -0.72
CA LYS A 318 1.58 29.41 -1.40
C LYS A 318 1.03 28.41 -0.40
N LEU A 319 -0.11 27.82 -0.76
CA LEU A 319 -0.67 26.71 -0.01
C LEU A 319 -0.27 25.37 -0.66
N VAL A 320 0.22 24.44 0.13
CA VAL A 320 0.52 23.07 -0.32
C VAL A 320 -0.39 22.11 0.42
N SER A 321 -1.21 21.36 -0.34
CA SER A 321 -2.14 20.39 0.24
C SER A 321 -1.42 19.27 0.98
N LEU A 322 -1.94 18.81 2.11
CA LEU A 322 -1.40 17.66 2.83
C LEU A 322 -1.33 16.40 1.95
N LYS A 323 -2.30 16.23 1.02
CA LYS A 323 -2.29 15.09 0.08
C LYS A 323 -1.16 15.16 -0.94
N GLU A 324 -0.77 16.38 -1.35
CA GLU A 324 0.29 16.60 -2.34
C GLU A 324 1.69 16.64 -1.70
N MET A 325 1.76 16.85 -0.39
CA MET A 325 2.99 17.15 0.32
C MET A 325 4.04 16.04 0.20
N TYR A 326 3.61 14.77 0.21
CA TYR A 326 4.53 13.63 0.14
C TYR A 326 5.37 13.63 -1.15
N PHE A 327 4.76 13.88 -2.30
CA PHE A 327 5.42 13.88 -3.61
C PHE A 327 5.88 15.25 -4.10
N THR A 328 5.56 16.32 -3.37
CA THR A 328 5.91 17.66 -3.84
C THR A 328 7.42 17.88 -3.86
N LYS A 329 7.91 18.46 -4.96
CA LYS A 329 9.31 18.88 -5.13
C LYS A 329 9.47 20.39 -4.95
N VAL A 330 8.35 21.09 -4.75
CA VAL A 330 8.33 22.56 -4.65
C VAL A 330 8.82 23.03 -3.27
N LEU A 331 8.65 22.20 -2.24
CA LEU A 331 9.08 22.54 -0.88
C LEU A 331 10.55 22.19 -0.64
N ASP A 332 11.25 23.12 -0.02
CA ASP A 332 12.57 22.98 0.54
C ASP A 332 12.44 22.87 2.07
N GLY A 333 12.97 21.79 2.67
CA GLY A 333 12.83 21.58 4.13
C GLY A 333 11.39 21.32 4.61
N LYS A 334 10.61 20.53 3.87
CA LYS A 334 9.25 20.16 4.30
C LYS A 334 9.27 19.28 5.57
N PRO A 335 8.24 19.39 6.43
CA PRO A 335 8.06 18.44 7.51
C PRO A 335 7.69 17.05 6.98
N GLY A 336 8.06 16.00 7.72
CA GLY A 336 7.67 14.65 7.41
C GLY A 336 8.49 13.95 6.32
N GLU A 337 8.00 12.82 5.87
CA GLU A 337 8.66 11.99 4.86
C GLU A 337 8.48 12.54 3.44
N SER A 338 9.40 12.18 2.56
CA SER A 338 9.38 12.57 1.15
C SER A 338 9.39 11.34 0.25
N GLY A 339 8.42 11.24 -0.65
CA GLY A 339 8.39 10.28 -1.73
C GLY A 339 8.95 10.83 -3.04
N ASN A 340 9.26 9.91 -3.93
CA ASN A 340 9.66 10.25 -5.28
C ASN A 340 8.70 9.58 -6.29
N LEU A 341 7.77 10.36 -6.83
CA LEU A 341 6.76 9.87 -7.77
C LEU A 341 7.39 9.12 -8.97
N THR A 342 8.54 9.57 -9.47
CA THR A 342 9.24 8.89 -10.57
C THR A 342 9.72 7.50 -10.15
N THR A 343 10.26 7.36 -8.95
CA THR A 343 10.67 6.07 -8.39
C THR A 343 9.48 5.13 -8.25
N ASP A 344 8.34 5.62 -7.73
CA ASP A 344 7.14 4.79 -7.53
C ASP A 344 6.50 4.34 -8.83
N ILE A 345 6.46 5.23 -9.85
CA ILE A 345 6.02 4.86 -11.20
C ILE A 345 6.96 3.80 -11.80
N THR A 346 8.27 3.95 -11.59
CA THR A 346 9.25 2.96 -12.05
C THR A 346 9.06 1.62 -11.33
N MET A 347 8.87 1.62 -10.02
CA MET A 347 8.55 0.42 -9.24
C MET A 347 7.27 -0.26 -9.74
N LEU A 348 6.22 0.51 -10.01
CA LEU A 348 4.97 -0.01 -10.57
C LEU A 348 5.20 -0.66 -11.94
N ALA A 349 5.97 -0.02 -12.82
CA ALA A 349 6.33 -0.59 -14.12
C ALA A 349 7.11 -1.91 -13.96
N VAL A 350 8.10 -1.95 -13.06
CA VAL A 350 8.86 -3.16 -12.74
C VAL A 350 7.94 -4.27 -12.22
N ALA A 351 7.00 -3.96 -11.32
CA ALA A 351 6.04 -4.94 -10.81
C ALA A 351 5.19 -5.56 -11.92
N VAL A 352 4.71 -4.74 -12.87
CA VAL A 352 3.95 -5.21 -14.04
C VAL A 352 4.84 -6.10 -14.93
N LEU A 353 6.09 -5.70 -15.19
CA LEU A 353 7.02 -6.50 -16.01
C LEU A 353 7.36 -7.84 -15.35
N ILE A 354 7.52 -7.91 -14.04
CA ILE A 354 7.74 -9.16 -13.30
C ILE A 354 6.55 -10.11 -13.49
N ILE A 355 5.32 -9.62 -13.38
CA ILE A 355 4.11 -10.44 -13.62
C ILE A 355 4.03 -10.91 -15.08
N LEU A 356 4.39 -10.06 -16.05
CA LEU A 356 4.44 -10.45 -17.46
C LEU A 356 5.45 -11.58 -17.71
N ILE A 357 6.65 -11.50 -17.14
CA ILE A 357 7.66 -12.56 -17.22
C ILE A 357 7.11 -13.87 -16.60
N ALA A 358 6.50 -13.78 -15.42
CA ALA A 358 5.92 -14.94 -14.77
C ALA A 358 4.81 -15.59 -15.61
N LEU A 359 3.94 -14.78 -16.23
CA LEU A 359 2.89 -15.23 -17.12
C LEU A 359 3.46 -15.91 -18.38
N ILE A 360 4.49 -15.32 -19.00
CA ILE A 360 5.18 -15.91 -20.16
C ILE A 360 5.81 -17.25 -19.77
N ASN A 361 6.50 -17.34 -18.64
CA ASN A 361 7.06 -18.60 -18.13
C ASN A 361 5.99 -19.65 -17.92
N PHE A 362 4.87 -19.26 -17.33
CA PHE A 362 3.73 -20.13 -17.11
C PHE A 362 3.13 -20.66 -18.43
N ILE A 363 2.94 -19.80 -19.42
CA ILE A 363 2.47 -20.18 -20.76
C ILE A 363 3.46 -21.15 -21.43
N ASN A 364 4.75 -20.85 -21.39
CA ASN A 364 5.82 -21.66 -21.95
C ASN A 364 5.87 -23.08 -21.33
N PHE A 365 5.65 -23.15 -19.99
CA PHE A 365 5.53 -24.41 -19.28
C PHE A 365 4.38 -25.27 -19.84
N PHE A 366 3.19 -24.68 -20.05
CA PHE A 366 2.06 -25.41 -20.62
C PHE A 366 2.35 -25.89 -22.06
N PHE A 367 2.93 -25.07 -22.90
CA PHE A 367 3.33 -25.45 -24.26
C PHE A 367 4.36 -26.58 -24.30
N ALA A 368 5.30 -26.59 -23.36
CA ALA A 368 6.25 -27.69 -23.24
C ALA A 368 5.60 -29.04 -22.90
N LEU A 369 4.44 -29.02 -22.23
CA LEU A 369 3.68 -30.23 -21.88
C LEU A 369 2.74 -30.73 -23.00
N VAL A 370 2.47 -29.91 -24.04
CA VAL A 370 1.53 -30.25 -25.13
C VAL A 370 1.80 -31.62 -25.75
N PRO A 371 3.02 -31.96 -26.23
CA PRO A 371 3.26 -33.25 -26.88
C PRO A 371 2.99 -34.43 -25.96
N ALA A 372 3.29 -34.32 -24.70
CA ALA A 372 3.10 -35.35 -23.70
C ALA A 372 1.64 -35.55 -23.31
N ARG A 373 0.83 -34.50 -23.38
CA ARG A 373 -0.60 -34.49 -22.98
C ARG A 373 -1.55 -34.83 -24.14
N LEU A 374 -1.14 -34.59 -25.40
CA LEU A 374 -2.00 -34.84 -26.57
C LEU A 374 -2.58 -36.24 -26.62
N ARG A 375 -1.77 -37.26 -26.33
CA ARG A 375 -2.26 -38.65 -26.32
C ARG A 375 -3.37 -38.88 -25.30
N SER A 376 -3.16 -38.40 -24.06
CA SER A 376 -4.15 -38.53 -22.96
C SER A 376 -5.45 -37.80 -23.27
N VAL A 377 -5.36 -36.56 -23.77
CA VAL A 377 -6.54 -35.74 -24.12
C VAL A 377 -7.38 -36.42 -25.24
N ASN A 378 -6.72 -36.92 -26.27
CA ASN A 378 -7.44 -37.58 -27.37
C ASN A 378 -8.02 -38.93 -26.92
N THR A 379 -7.37 -39.64 -26.01
CA THR A 379 -7.96 -40.86 -25.40
C THR A 379 -9.25 -40.49 -24.66
N TYR A 380 -9.25 -39.44 -23.84
CA TYR A 380 -10.48 -38.99 -23.13
C TYR A 380 -11.59 -38.57 -24.08
N LYS A 381 -11.27 -37.96 -25.24
CA LYS A 381 -12.28 -37.65 -26.28
C LYS A 381 -12.91 -38.89 -26.88
N ILE A 382 -12.13 -39.95 -27.15
CA ILE A 382 -12.65 -41.21 -27.64
C ILE A 382 -13.64 -41.83 -26.64
N PHE A 383 -13.39 -41.64 -25.33
CA PHE A 383 -14.31 -42.09 -24.27
C PHE A 383 -15.46 -41.10 -24.03
N GLY A 384 -15.69 -40.12 -24.91
CA GLY A 384 -16.84 -39.22 -24.88
C GLY A 384 -16.77 -38.06 -23.91
N VAL A 385 -15.57 -37.71 -23.39
CA VAL A 385 -15.40 -36.51 -22.55
C VAL A 385 -15.53 -35.26 -23.42
N SER A 386 -16.39 -34.33 -23.01
CA SER A 386 -16.64 -33.08 -23.74
C SER A 386 -15.38 -32.16 -23.75
N ARG A 387 -15.26 -31.38 -24.83
CA ARG A 387 -14.17 -30.42 -24.98
C ARG A 387 -14.13 -29.42 -23.83
N SER A 388 -15.29 -28.89 -23.39
CA SER A 388 -15.43 -27.94 -22.30
C SER A 388 -14.92 -28.53 -20.98
N SER A 389 -15.23 -29.78 -20.67
CA SER A 389 -14.74 -30.46 -19.46
C SER A 389 -13.22 -30.62 -19.47
N LEU A 390 -12.60 -30.87 -20.64
CA LEU A 390 -11.16 -30.94 -20.77
C LEU A 390 -10.51 -29.55 -20.56
N VAL A 391 -11.08 -28.50 -21.14
CA VAL A 391 -10.59 -27.11 -20.93
C VAL A 391 -10.68 -26.72 -19.47
N LEU A 392 -11.82 -26.95 -18.81
CA LEU A 392 -12.00 -26.68 -17.38
C LEU A 392 -11.01 -27.44 -16.49
N ASN A 393 -10.69 -28.69 -16.85
CA ASN A 393 -9.67 -29.44 -16.13
C ASN A 393 -8.29 -28.81 -16.25
N PHE A 394 -7.90 -28.31 -17.44
CA PHE A 394 -6.63 -27.59 -17.61
C PHE A 394 -6.60 -26.28 -16.82
N ILE A 395 -7.70 -25.52 -16.83
CA ILE A 395 -7.81 -24.30 -16.01
C ILE A 395 -7.70 -24.65 -14.53
N GLY A 396 -8.37 -25.69 -14.06
CA GLY A 396 -8.30 -26.15 -12.68
C GLY A 396 -6.88 -26.56 -12.24
N GLU A 397 -6.14 -27.28 -13.11
CA GLU A 397 -4.73 -27.61 -12.85
C GLU A 397 -3.88 -26.35 -12.77
N SER A 398 -4.13 -25.35 -13.63
CA SER A 398 -3.44 -24.07 -13.65
C SER A 398 -3.66 -23.28 -12.37
N VAL A 399 -4.91 -23.19 -11.93
CA VAL A 399 -5.28 -22.56 -10.66
C VAL A 399 -4.59 -23.28 -9.49
N GLY A 400 -4.55 -24.63 -9.51
CA GLY A 400 -3.85 -25.41 -8.49
C GLY A 400 -2.34 -25.07 -8.40
N LEU A 401 -1.65 -24.93 -9.55
CA LEU A 401 -0.24 -24.53 -9.61
C LEU A 401 -0.03 -23.10 -9.07
N VAL A 402 -0.90 -22.18 -9.44
CA VAL A 402 -0.82 -20.78 -8.99
C VAL A 402 -1.12 -20.67 -7.49
N LEU A 403 -2.10 -21.39 -6.96
CA LEU A 403 -2.37 -21.42 -5.52
C LEU A 403 -1.18 -21.98 -4.72
N LEU A 404 -0.53 -23.02 -5.23
CA LEU A 404 0.70 -23.55 -4.62
C LEU A 404 1.83 -22.49 -4.66
N SER A 405 1.96 -21.77 -5.77
CA SER A 405 2.93 -20.67 -5.93
C SER A 405 2.63 -19.50 -4.99
N LEU A 406 1.36 -19.14 -4.80
CA LEU A 406 0.95 -18.11 -3.84
C LEU A 406 1.23 -18.51 -2.39
N ALA A 407 1.01 -19.78 -2.04
CA ALA A 407 1.36 -20.29 -0.71
C ALA A 407 2.87 -20.21 -0.45
N LEU A 408 3.67 -20.56 -1.45
CA LEU A 408 5.13 -20.43 -1.37
C LEU A 408 5.56 -18.95 -1.37
N ALA A 409 4.91 -18.07 -2.15
CA ALA A 409 5.15 -16.63 -2.15
C ALA A 409 4.87 -16.02 -0.76
N ALA A 410 3.75 -16.41 -0.13
CA ALA A 410 3.42 -15.95 1.23
C ALA A 410 4.48 -16.39 2.25
N LEU A 411 5.03 -17.60 2.13
CA LEU A 411 6.14 -18.06 2.96
C LEU A 411 7.42 -17.25 2.73
N LEU A 412 7.75 -16.93 1.46
CA LEU A 412 8.91 -16.10 1.11
C LEU A 412 8.75 -14.67 1.65
N VAL A 413 7.56 -14.07 1.52
CA VAL A 413 7.25 -12.75 2.07
C VAL A 413 7.35 -12.75 3.60
N TYR A 414 6.84 -13.79 4.26
CA TYR A 414 6.97 -13.93 5.72
C TYR A 414 8.44 -14.02 6.14
N ALA A 415 9.25 -14.83 5.46
CA ALA A 415 10.67 -14.94 5.72
C ALA A 415 11.41 -13.61 5.46
N PHE A 416 11.07 -12.89 4.40
CA PHE A 416 11.59 -11.55 4.11
C PHE A 416 11.23 -10.55 5.20
N ALA A 417 9.97 -10.51 5.64
CA ALA A 417 9.50 -9.63 6.71
C ALA A 417 10.18 -9.88 8.06
N ALA A 418 10.62 -11.12 8.31
CA ALA A 418 11.37 -11.49 9.51
C ALA A 418 12.88 -11.25 9.40
N SER A 419 13.38 -10.83 8.24
CA SER A 419 14.80 -10.60 7.98
C SER A 419 15.16 -9.12 8.11
N PRO A 420 16.44 -8.77 8.42
CA PRO A 420 16.91 -7.38 8.42
C PRO A 420 16.77 -6.68 7.06
N LEU A 421 16.57 -7.44 5.96
CA LEU A 421 16.37 -6.87 4.64
C LEU A 421 15.03 -6.09 4.53
N SER A 422 14.07 -6.39 5.40
CA SER A 422 12.81 -5.62 5.44
C SER A 422 13.02 -4.17 5.87
N ASP A 423 14.08 -3.87 6.62
CA ASP A 423 14.39 -2.52 7.11
C ASP A 423 14.83 -1.56 5.98
N ILE A 424 15.16 -2.10 4.79
CA ILE A 424 15.43 -1.30 3.58
C ILE A 424 14.15 -0.61 3.07
N LEU A 425 12.99 -1.19 3.36
CA LEU A 425 11.70 -0.66 2.95
C LEU A 425 11.11 0.24 4.04
N SER A 426 10.57 1.37 3.63
CA SER A 426 9.80 2.24 4.54
C SER A 426 8.43 1.65 4.90
N SER A 427 7.98 0.63 4.16
CA SER A 427 6.68 -0.02 4.37
C SER A 427 6.80 -1.29 5.21
N ASN A 428 5.80 -1.50 6.09
CA ASN A 428 5.62 -2.80 6.73
C ASN A 428 5.06 -3.80 5.72
N VAL A 429 5.80 -4.86 5.42
CA VAL A 429 5.39 -5.91 4.45
C VAL A 429 4.51 -7.00 5.06
N GLY A 430 4.10 -6.86 6.31
CA GLY A 430 3.21 -7.82 6.99
C GLY A 430 1.91 -8.04 6.23
N ILE A 431 1.55 -9.31 5.99
CA ILE A 431 0.35 -9.69 5.20
C ILE A 431 -0.94 -9.20 5.87
N ARG A 432 -0.98 -9.17 7.20
CA ARG A 432 -2.17 -8.73 7.95
C ARG A 432 -2.42 -7.24 7.80
N ASP A 433 -1.35 -6.46 7.74
CA ASP A 433 -1.43 -4.99 7.65
C ASP A 433 -1.75 -4.53 6.21
N ASN A 434 -1.49 -5.40 5.21
CA ASN A 434 -1.63 -5.08 3.78
C ASN A 434 -2.67 -5.99 3.08
N ALA A 435 -3.83 -6.21 3.70
CA ALA A 435 -4.86 -7.11 3.19
C ALA A 435 -5.33 -6.73 1.77
N ALA A 436 -5.43 -5.44 1.45
CA ALA A 436 -5.83 -4.96 0.12
C ALA A 436 -4.79 -5.33 -0.95
N VAL A 437 -3.48 -5.18 -0.66
CA VAL A 437 -2.39 -5.55 -1.57
C VAL A 437 -2.33 -7.06 -1.74
N MET A 438 -2.58 -7.83 -0.66
CA MET A 438 -2.68 -9.27 -0.75
C MET A 438 -3.85 -9.70 -1.64
N ALA A 439 -5.04 -9.10 -1.47
CA ALA A 439 -6.20 -9.38 -2.31
C ALA A 439 -5.93 -9.04 -3.78
N LEU A 440 -5.25 -7.92 -4.05
CA LEU A 440 -4.80 -7.54 -5.40
C LEU A 440 -3.85 -8.60 -5.97
N THR A 441 -2.83 -9.02 -5.22
CA THR A 441 -1.86 -10.03 -5.65
C THR A 441 -2.53 -11.36 -5.98
N VAL A 442 -3.44 -11.82 -5.12
CA VAL A 442 -4.22 -13.05 -5.37
C VAL A 442 -5.09 -12.90 -6.61
N SER A 443 -5.75 -11.76 -6.79
CA SER A 443 -6.60 -11.49 -7.97
C SER A 443 -5.79 -11.50 -9.27
N VAL A 444 -4.64 -10.81 -9.29
CA VAL A 444 -3.72 -10.79 -10.43
C VAL A 444 -3.21 -12.19 -10.75
N ALA A 445 -2.83 -12.97 -9.73
CA ALA A 445 -2.37 -14.34 -9.90
C ALA A 445 -3.46 -15.26 -10.48
N LEU A 446 -4.70 -15.15 -10.01
CA LEU A 446 -5.84 -15.94 -10.53
C LEU A 446 -6.19 -15.55 -11.97
N VAL A 447 -6.20 -14.25 -12.28
CA VAL A 447 -6.41 -13.77 -13.66
C VAL A 447 -5.30 -14.28 -14.57
N ALA A 448 -4.04 -14.27 -14.14
CA ALA A 448 -2.91 -14.82 -14.87
C ALA A 448 -3.03 -16.34 -15.06
N ALA A 449 -3.49 -17.09 -14.05
CA ALA A 449 -3.73 -18.52 -14.13
C ALA A 449 -4.76 -18.88 -15.21
N VAL A 450 -5.91 -18.20 -15.19
CA VAL A 450 -7.00 -18.42 -16.14
C VAL A 450 -6.58 -17.95 -17.54
N GLY A 451 -6.12 -16.69 -17.68
CA GLY A 451 -5.72 -16.10 -18.96
C GLY A 451 -4.58 -16.85 -19.64
N GLY A 452 -3.54 -17.21 -18.87
CA GLY A 452 -2.39 -17.94 -19.38
C GLY A 452 -2.69 -19.40 -19.77
N SER A 453 -3.72 -20.02 -19.17
CA SER A 453 -4.10 -21.41 -19.46
C SER A 453 -5.14 -21.57 -20.57
N ILE A 454 -5.97 -20.57 -20.85
CA ILE A 454 -7.06 -20.65 -21.85
C ILE A 454 -6.50 -21.01 -23.23
N TYR A 455 -5.52 -20.28 -23.73
CA TYR A 455 -4.99 -20.51 -25.07
C TYR A 455 -4.33 -21.89 -25.23
N PRO A 456 -3.40 -22.34 -24.34
CA PRO A 456 -2.88 -23.70 -24.38
C PRO A 456 -3.95 -24.80 -24.27
N ALA A 457 -4.96 -24.60 -23.40
CA ALA A 457 -6.05 -25.55 -23.23
C ALA A 457 -6.91 -25.69 -24.50
N LEU A 458 -7.29 -24.59 -25.14
CA LEU A 458 -8.02 -24.58 -26.38
C LEU A 458 -7.18 -25.18 -27.50
N TYR A 459 -5.89 -24.91 -27.57
CA TYR A 459 -4.96 -25.46 -28.52
C TYR A 459 -4.84 -26.97 -28.40
N ILE A 460 -4.58 -27.54 -27.22
CA ILE A 460 -4.47 -28.97 -26.98
C ILE A 460 -5.78 -29.69 -27.31
N THR A 461 -6.91 -29.07 -26.98
CA THR A 461 -8.23 -29.66 -27.19
C THR A 461 -8.78 -29.49 -28.63
N SER A 462 -8.11 -28.76 -29.54
CA SER A 462 -8.55 -28.63 -30.93
C SER A 462 -8.18 -29.80 -31.81
N PHE A 463 -7.18 -30.62 -31.46
CA PHE A 463 -6.70 -31.72 -32.29
C PHE A 463 -7.69 -32.87 -32.40
N GLN A 464 -7.80 -33.46 -33.61
CA GLN A 464 -8.64 -34.64 -33.89
C GLN A 464 -7.94 -35.91 -33.42
N PRO A 465 -8.66 -36.84 -32.75
CA PRO A 465 -8.09 -38.09 -32.23
C PRO A 465 -7.39 -38.95 -33.28
N ALA A 466 -7.95 -39.02 -34.49
CA ALA A 466 -7.45 -39.87 -35.58
C ALA A 466 -6.02 -39.49 -36.03
N LEU A 467 -5.69 -38.21 -36.07
CA LEU A 467 -4.36 -37.70 -36.48
C LEU A 467 -3.30 -37.98 -35.42
N VAL A 468 -3.65 -37.89 -34.16
CA VAL A 468 -2.71 -38.07 -33.05
C VAL A 468 -2.34 -39.53 -32.82
N LEU A 469 -3.28 -40.47 -33.06
CA LEU A 469 -3.05 -41.89 -32.87
C LEU A 469 -2.18 -42.52 -33.97
N LYS A 470 -2.20 -41.96 -35.18
CA LYS A 470 -1.33 -42.39 -36.30
C LYS A 470 0.16 -42.01 -36.15
N GLY A 471 0.55 -41.32 -35.07
CA GLY A 471 1.95 -41.05 -34.77
C GLY A 471 2.61 -39.93 -35.60
N SER A 472 1.87 -39.27 -36.50
CA SER A 472 2.39 -38.28 -37.46
C SER A 472 2.45 -36.84 -36.87
N PHE A 473 2.46 -36.68 -35.54
CA PHE A 473 2.39 -35.36 -34.90
C PHE A 473 3.78 -34.80 -34.56
N GLY A 474 4.31 -33.92 -35.41
CA GLY A 474 5.56 -33.17 -35.21
C GLY A 474 5.40 -31.81 -34.52
N GLY A 475 4.21 -31.47 -33.95
CA GLY A 475 3.89 -30.14 -33.41
C GLY A 475 3.59 -29.11 -34.51
N SER A 476 2.66 -28.17 -34.27
CA SER A 476 2.36 -27.15 -35.29
C SER A 476 3.47 -26.07 -35.35
N ALA A 477 3.74 -25.59 -36.57
CA ALA A 477 4.66 -24.47 -36.81
C ALA A 477 4.22 -23.19 -36.01
N ALA A 478 2.92 -22.98 -35.90
CA ALA A 478 2.33 -21.86 -35.16
C ALA A 478 2.67 -21.89 -33.67
N GLY A 479 2.53 -23.06 -32.99
CA GLY A 479 2.87 -23.21 -31.57
C GLY A 479 4.36 -23.00 -31.30
N ARG A 480 5.25 -23.44 -32.20
CA ARG A 480 6.69 -23.19 -32.07
C ARG A 480 7.02 -21.72 -32.27
N ARG A 481 6.42 -21.02 -33.25
CA ARG A 481 6.62 -19.59 -33.48
C ARG A 481 6.19 -18.77 -32.25
N LEU A 482 4.98 -19.03 -31.72
CA LEU A 482 4.50 -18.31 -30.53
C LEU A 482 5.45 -18.46 -29.35
N ARG A 483 5.90 -19.69 -29.06
CA ARG A 483 6.84 -19.93 -27.95
C ARG A 483 8.15 -19.17 -28.16
N ASN A 484 8.71 -19.16 -29.37
CA ASN A 484 9.96 -18.46 -29.66
C ASN A 484 9.80 -16.94 -29.52
N VAL A 485 8.66 -16.37 -29.94
CA VAL A 485 8.34 -14.94 -29.75
C VAL A 485 8.22 -14.63 -28.27
N LEU A 486 7.51 -15.44 -27.49
CA LEU A 486 7.35 -15.26 -26.03
C LEU A 486 8.72 -15.31 -25.31
N ILE A 487 9.57 -16.27 -25.68
CA ILE A 487 10.93 -16.38 -25.12
C ILE A 487 11.76 -15.13 -25.48
N GLY A 488 11.75 -14.68 -26.75
CA GLY A 488 12.46 -13.48 -27.18
C GLY A 488 11.99 -12.23 -26.44
N PHE A 489 10.68 -12.08 -26.26
CA PHE A 489 10.08 -10.98 -25.50
C PHE A 489 10.47 -11.02 -24.01
N GLN A 490 10.49 -12.21 -23.40
CA GLN A 490 10.94 -12.41 -22.03
C GLN A 490 12.42 -12.00 -21.84
N PHE A 491 13.32 -12.38 -22.78
CA PHE A 491 14.71 -11.96 -22.73
C PHE A 491 14.84 -10.44 -22.86
N ALA A 492 14.07 -9.82 -23.77
CA ALA A 492 14.08 -8.36 -23.93
C ALA A 492 13.66 -7.64 -22.64
N ILE A 493 12.58 -8.09 -22.00
CA ILE A 493 12.14 -7.54 -20.70
C ILE A 493 13.20 -7.76 -19.61
N SER A 494 13.78 -8.97 -19.54
CA SER A 494 14.80 -9.28 -18.52
C SER A 494 16.06 -8.40 -18.69
N ILE A 495 16.48 -8.14 -19.92
CA ILE A 495 17.58 -7.22 -20.21
C ILE A 495 17.20 -5.79 -19.78
N ALA A 496 15.99 -5.33 -20.13
CA ALA A 496 15.52 -4.01 -19.74
C ALA A 496 15.52 -3.84 -18.20
N LEU A 497 15.05 -4.86 -17.44
CA LEU A 497 15.05 -4.83 -15.98
C LEU A 497 16.44 -4.86 -15.34
N ILE A 498 17.48 -5.35 -16.04
CA ILE A 498 18.86 -5.37 -15.54
C ILE A 498 19.54 -4.01 -15.79
N VAL A 499 19.12 -3.30 -16.85
CA VAL A 499 19.73 -2.02 -17.27
C VAL A 499 19.08 -0.83 -16.56
N CYS A 500 17.81 -0.94 -16.15
CA CYS A 500 17.11 0.09 -15.38
C CYS A 500 17.48 0.07 -13.90
#